data_a4ad51e57577753fc8821eb07c70f36a
#
_entry.id   a4ad51e57577753fc8821eb07c70f36a
#
_cell.length_a   1.000
_cell.length_b   1.000
_cell.length_c   1.000
_cell.angle_alpha   90.00
_cell.angle_beta   90.00
_cell.angle_gamma   90.00
#
_symmetry.space_group_name_H-M   'P 1'
#
loop_
_entity.id
_entity.type
_entity.pdbx_description
1 polymer ?
#
loop_
_entity_poly.entity_id
_entity_poly.type
_entity_poly.pdbx_seq_one_letter_code
_entity_poly.pdbx_strand_id
1 'polypeptide(L)'
;RGGGGRGGGGGGAGGRLDSTNVVEPLVAAVTNVARDHVEFLGDTLGEIAWEKAGIWKPGVPAITGEAEPVALGVLADRALAVGAPFFALDFVAAVEDVRLSPAGTEFRFRSEAWGEREVRVPLVGAHQARNAALAAELLALFPAELRPEWGAVERGFAAARWPGRFQVEEIRGTTWVLDVAHNPAGVAALAATLDAVELPRPLVLVAGVLSDKEWSAMLPPLLARADAAILTVAPTAPEGRRWDPEAVAAALPSDLRIPVRVIPDFEAALSRATTLAPYGTILVTGSVHTVGDALPILGLASL
;
A
#
# COMPACT_ATOMS: atom_id res chain seq x y z
N ARG A 1 -36.45 -24.08 3.07
CA ARG A 1 -36.69 -23.74 4.49
C ARG A 1 -35.36 -23.44 5.15
N GLY A 2 -35.09 -22.19 5.65
CA GLY A 2 -34.01 -21.84 6.55
C GLY A 2 -32.79 -21.24 5.85
N GLY A 3 -32.95 -20.12 5.11
CA GLY A 3 -31.84 -19.31 4.67
C GLY A 3 -31.45 -18.32 5.74
N GLY A 4 -30.36 -18.55 6.45
CA GLY A 4 -29.69 -17.55 7.28
C GLY A 4 -28.88 -16.64 6.38
N GLY A 5 -29.42 -15.47 6.00
CA GLY A 5 -28.69 -14.42 5.32
C GLY A 5 -27.64 -13.85 6.27
N ARG A 6 -26.38 -14.13 6.02
CA ARG A 6 -25.27 -13.36 6.59
C ARG A 6 -25.16 -12.07 5.78
N GLY A 7 -25.61 -10.96 6.37
CA GLY A 7 -25.38 -9.63 5.86
C GLY A 7 -23.87 -9.35 5.83
N GLY A 8 -23.25 -9.56 4.70
CA GLY A 8 -21.88 -9.16 4.47
C GLY A 8 -21.82 -7.64 4.29
N GLY A 9 -21.20 -6.93 5.22
CA GLY A 9 -20.78 -5.56 5.03
C GLY A 9 -19.83 -5.52 3.83
N GLY A 10 -20.17 -4.70 2.80
CA GLY A 10 -19.43 -4.61 1.56
C GLY A 10 -18.10 -3.87 1.73
N GLY A 11 -17.07 -4.57 2.18
CA GLY A 11 -15.69 -4.24 1.89
C GLY A 11 -15.31 -5.06 0.66
N GLY A 12 -14.99 -4.42 -0.48
CA GLY A 12 -14.57 -5.13 -1.67
C GLY A 12 -13.30 -5.92 -1.38
N ALA A 13 -13.42 -7.28 -1.39
CA ALA A 13 -12.27 -8.16 -1.22
C ALA A 13 -11.38 -8.20 -2.47
N GLY A 14 -11.83 -7.56 -3.57
CA GLY A 14 -11.20 -7.66 -4.88
C GLY A 14 -11.39 -9.03 -5.53
N GLY A 15 -11.35 -9.08 -6.85
CA GLY A 15 -11.40 -10.35 -7.58
C GLY A 15 -12.81 -10.82 -7.95
N ARG A 16 -12.98 -12.14 -8.06
CA ARG A 16 -14.13 -12.81 -8.65
C ARG A 16 -15.47 -12.44 -8.03
N LEU A 17 -15.49 -12.31 -6.72
CA LEU A 17 -16.72 -12.05 -5.95
C LEU A 17 -16.91 -10.57 -5.59
N ASP A 18 -16.05 -9.70 -6.10
CA ASP A 18 -16.19 -8.26 -5.87
C ASP A 18 -17.43 -7.71 -6.60
N SER A 19 -18.16 -6.83 -5.94
CA SER A 19 -19.36 -6.20 -6.51
C SER A 19 -19.07 -5.39 -7.79
N THR A 20 -17.84 -4.89 -7.94
CA THR A 20 -17.39 -4.17 -9.14
C THR A 20 -17.09 -5.08 -10.32
N ASN A 21 -17.01 -6.40 -10.14
CA ASN A 21 -16.71 -7.36 -11.20
C ASN A 21 -17.85 -7.55 -12.22
N VAL A 22 -18.96 -6.84 -12.06
CA VAL A 22 -20.07 -6.78 -13.03
C VAL A 22 -19.77 -5.92 -14.24
N VAL A 23 -18.74 -5.06 -14.19
CA VAL A 23 -18.38 -4.17 -15.30
C VAL A 23 -17.70 -4.94 -16.45
N GLU A 24 -17.85 -4.44 -17.67
CA GLU A 24 -17.07 -4.86 -18.83
C GLU A 24 -15.97 -3.82 -19.07
N PRO A 25 -14.74 -4.06 -18.60
CA PRO A 25 -13.67 -3.09 -18.69
C PRO A 25 -13.02 -3.09 -20.08
N LEU A 26 -12.36 -1.98 -20.44
CA LEU A 26 -11.51 -1.92 -21.63
C LEU A 26 -10.19 -2.71 -21.41
N VAL A 27 -9.68 -2.68 -20.19
CA VAL A 27 -8.49 -3.40 -19.75
C VAL A 27 -8.70 -3.75 -18.26
N ALA A 28 -8.23 -4.90 -17.85
CA ALA A 28 -8.25 -5.31 -16.44
C ALA A 28 -6.82 -5.46 -15.90
N ALA A 29 -6.58 -5.05 -14.66
CA ALA A 29 -5.25 -5.13 -14.05
C ALA A 29 -5.26 -5.76 -12.66
N VAL A 30 -4.26 -6.60 -12.37
CA VAL A 30 -3.88 -7.03 -11.03
C VAL A 30 -2.51 -6.44 -10.72
N THR A 31 -2.44 -5.56 -9.72
CA THR A 31 -1.20 -4.86 -9.37
C THR A 31 -0.16 -5.82 -8.79
N ASN A 32 -0.56 -6.57 -7.76
CA ASN A 32 0.25 -7.59 -7.10
C ASN A 32 -0.64 -8.55 -6.31
N VAL A 33 -0.05 -9.66 -5.89
CA VAL A 33 -0.67 -10.66 -5.03
C VAL A 33 0.12 -10.72 -3.72
N ALA A 34 -0.56 -10.50 -2.59
CA ALA A 34 0.03 -10.62 -1.26
C ALA A 34 -0.97 -11.29 -0.32
N ARG A 35 -0.47 -11.87 0.75
CA ARG A 35 -1.33 -12.44 1.81
C ARG A 35 -2.04 -11.31 2.53
N ASP A 36 -3.30 -11.12 2.22
CA ASP A 36 -4.25 -10.27 2.91
C ASP A 36 -5.65 -10.85 2.72
N HIS A 37 -6.55 -10.61 3.67
CA HIS A 37 -7.91 -11.15 3.63
C HIS A 37 -7.96 -12.68 3.42
N VAL A 38 -7.03 -13.42 4.05
CA VAL A 38 -6.88 -14.88 3.90
C VAL A 38 -8.17 -15.65 4.18
N GLU A 39 -9.01 -15.17 5.10
CA GLU A 39 -10.32 -15.75 5.41
C GLU A 39 -11.27 -15.81 4.21
N PHE A 40 -11.06 -14.95 3.19
CA PHE A 40 -11.93 -14.84 2.02
C PHE A 40 -11.25 -15.26 0.72
N LEU A 41 -9.95 -15.05 0.60
CA LEU A 41 -9.21 -15.24 -0.64
C LEU A 41 -8.36 -16.53 -0.68
N GLY A 42 -8.19 -17.20 0.46
CA GLY A 42 -7.37 -18.40 0.59
C GLY A 42 -6.03 -18.17 1.29
N ASP A 43 -5.38 -19.29 1.67
CA ASP A 43 -4.16 -19.30 2.49
C ASP A 43 -2.87 -19.22 1.68
N THR A 44 -2.93 -19.49 0.39
CA THR A 44 -1.77 -19.52 -0.52
C THR A 44 -1.80 -18.39 -1.53
N LEU A 45 -0.62 -17.96 -1.99
CA LEU A 45 -0.52 -16.95 -3.06
C LEU A 45 -1.23 -17.42 -4.34
N GLY A 46 -1.21 -18.73 -4.64
CA GLY A 46 -1.91 -19.27 -5.79
C GLY A 46 -3.44 -19.13 -5.69
N GLU A 47 -4.03 -19.40 -4.52
CA GLU A 47 -5.47 -19.23 -4.29
C GLU A 47 -5.87 -17.74 -4.39
N ILE A 48 -5.11 -16.86 -3.76
CA ILE A 48 -5.35 -15.42 -3.84
C ILE A 48 -5.23 -14.91 -5.28
N ALA A 49 -4.21 -15.38 -6.02
CA ALA A 49 -4.03 -15.06 -7.43
C ALA A 49 -5.22 -15.53 -8.28
N TRP A 50 -5.72 -16.75 -8.01
CA TRP A 50 -6.89 -17.31 -8.70
C TRP A 50 -8.15 -16.47 -8.49
N GLU A 51 -8.44 -16.04 -7.25
CA GLU A 51 -9.58 -15.17 -6.94
C GLU A 51 -9.42 -13.78 -7.59
N LYS A 52 -8.22 -13.19 -7.55
CA LYS A 52 -7.95 -11.91 -8.22
C LYS A 52 -8.08 -11.99 -9.73
N ALA A 53 -7.62 -13.08 -10.34
CA ALA A 53 -7.77 -13.35 -11.78
C ALA A 53 -9.23 -13.52 -12.23
N GLY A 54 -10.18 -13.65 -11.31
CA GLY A 54 -11.61 -13.68 -11.60
C GLY A 54 -12.17 -12.40 -12.23
N ILE A 55 -11.37 -11.32 -12.30
CA ILE A 55 -11.71 -10.09 -13.03
C ILE A 55 -11.41 -10.19 -14.54
N TRP A 56 -10.65 -11.20 -14.98
CA TRP A 56 -10.35 -11.39 -16.40
C TRP A 56 -11.63 -11.69 -17.19
N LYS A 57 -11.77 -11.06 -18.36
CA LYS A 57 -12.94 -11.22 -19.24
C LYS A 57 -12.49 -11.71 -20.62
N PRO A 58 -13.31 -12.49 -21.33
CA PRO A 58 -12.98 -12.96 -22.68
C PRO A 58 -12.68 -11.79 -23.64
N GLY A 59 -11.54 -11.83 -24.30
CA GLY A 59 -11.13 -10.81 -25.28
C GLY A 59 -10.69 -9.48 -24.68
N VAL A 60 -10.79 -9.27 -23.37
CA VAL A 60 -10.33 -8.04 -22.70
C VAL A 60 -8.87 -8.19 -22.31
N PRO A 61 -7.96 -7.26 -22.66
CA PRO A 61 -6.58 -7.31 -22.24
C PRO A 61 -6.45 -7.34 -20.70
N ALA A 62 -5.66 -8.28 -20.21
CA ALA A 62 -5.36 -8.50 -18.81
C ALA A 62 -3.89 -8.21 -18.56
N ILE A 63 -3.58 -7.28 -17.64
CA ILE A 63 -2.20 -6.92 -17.31
C ILE A 63 -1.92 -7.10 -15.83
N THR A 64 -0.68 -7.50 -15.49
CA THR A 64 -0.26 -7.63 -14.09
C THR A 64 1.12 -7.04 -13.83
N GLY A 65 1.28 -6.43 -12.63
CA GLY A 65 2.58 -6.07 -12.05
C GLY A 65 3.16 -7.15 -11.15
N GLU A 66 2.51 -8.32 -11.05
CA GLU A 66 2.98 -9.44 -10.25
C GLU A 66 4.25 -10.06 -10.86
N ALA A 67 5.22 -10.35 -10.01
CA ALA A 67 6.51 -10.94 -10.40
C ALA A 67 6.79 -12.28 -9.68
N GLU A 68 6.02 -12.62 -8.64
CA GLU A 68 6.19 -13.90 -7.94
C GLU A 68 5.75 -15.05 -8.85
N PRO A 69 6.62 -16.05 -9.12
CA PRO A 69 6.38 -17.02 -10.18
C PRO A 69 5.11 -17.84 -10.04
N VAL A 70 4.74 -18.26 -8.81
CA VAL A 70 3.54 -19.08 -8.58
C VAL A 70 2.28 -18.26 -8.84
N ALA A 71 2.21 -17.05 -8.31
CA ALA A 71 1.06 -16.17 -8.52
C ALA A 71 0.95 -15.73 -9.98
N LEU A 72 2.08 -15.38 -10.63
CA LEU A 72 2.13 -15.02 -12.04
C LEU A 72 1.65 -16.17 -12.94
N GLY A 73 2.07 -17.41 -12.66
CA GLY A 73 1.63 -18.60 -13.40
C GLY A 73 0.11 -18.78 -13.31
N VAL A 74 -0.47 -18.67 -12.11
CA VAL A 74 -1.92 -18.79 -11.91
C VAL A 74 -2.68 -17.67 -12.65
N LEU A 75 -2.19 -16.42 -12.62
CA LEU A 75 -2.78 -15.32 -13.36
C LEU A 75 -2.79 -15.57 -14.88
N ALA A 76 -1.66 -16.08 -15.42
CA ALA A 76 -1.52 -16.41 -16.84
C ALA A 76 -2.45 -17.56 -17.26
N ASP A 77 -2.48 -18.67 -16.48
CA ASP A 77 -3.35 -19.81 -16.75
C ASP A 77 -4.83 -19.43 -16.76
N ARG A 78 -5.23 -18.55 -15.82
CA ARG A 78 -6.62 -18.06 -15.78
C ARG A 78 -6.95 -17.16 -16.98
N ALA A 79 -6.03 -16.30 -17.41
CA ALA A 79 -6.20 -15.48 -18.60
C ALA A 79 -6.37 -16.34 -19.85
N LEU A 80 -5.51 -17.36 -20.00
CA LEU A 80 -5.62 -18.35 -21.10
C LEU A 80 -6.96 -19.07 -21.07
N ALA A 81 -7.40 -19.54 -19.91
CA ALA A 81 -8.66 -20.28 -19.75
C ALA A 81 -9.90 -19.48 -20.11
N VAL A 82 -9.90 -18.15 -19.91
CA VAL A 82 -11.01 -17.28 -20.29
C VAL A 82 -10.85 -16.61 -21.66
N GLY A 83 -9.70 -16.80 -22.34
CA GLY A 83 -9.41 -16.19 -23.64
C GLY A 83 -9.10 -14.68 -23.52
N ALA A 84 -8.49 -14.22 -22.44
CA ALA A 84 -8.02 -12.86 -22.26
C ALA A 84 -6.56 -12.72 -22.77
N PRO A 85 -6.21 -11.76 -23.63
CA PRO A 85 -4.82 -11.43 -23.93
C PRO A 85 -4.09 -11.02 -22.65
N PHE A 86 -2.98 -11.71 -22.32
CA PHE A 86 -2.29 -11.53 -21.04
C PHE A 86 -0.94 -10.87 -21.20
N PHE A 87 -0.67 -9.89 -20.33
CA PHE A 87 0.56 -9.11 -20.28
C PHE A 87 1.09 -9.09 -18.85
N ALA A 88 2.38 -9.36 -18.67
CA ALA A 88 3.06 -9.15 -17.40
C ALA A 88 4.07 -8.01 -17.56
N LEU A 89 4.08 -7.08 -16.62
CA LEU A 89 4.87 -5.85 -16.67
C LEU A 89 6.34 -6.10 -17.02
N ASP A 90 6.97 -7.09 -16.37
CA ASP A 90 8.40 -7.38 -16.55
C ASP A 90 8.75 -7.96 -17.93
N PHE A 91 7.75 -8.35 -18.75
CA PHE A 91 7.94 -8.79 -20.13
C PHE A 91 7.68 -7.67 -21.16
N VAL A 92 6.90 -6.65 -20.78
CA VAL A 92 6.50 -5.58 -21.70
C VAL A 92 7.20 -4.25 -21.43
N ALA A 93 7.78 -4.09 -20.23
CA ALA A 93 8.45 -2.86 -19.82
C ALA A 93 9.63 -3.14 -18.89
N ALA A 94 10.59 -2.19 -18.87
CA ALA A 94 11.67 -2.12 -17.89
C ALA A 94 11.51 -0.88 -17.00
N VAL A 95 11.75 -1.05 -15.70
CA VAL A 95 11.80 0.02 -14.69
C VAL A 95 13.21 -0.01 -14.10
N GLU A 96 13.99 1.03 -14.36
CA GLU A 96 15.41 1.11 -14.04
C GLU A 96 15.74 2.43 -13.31
N ASP A 97 16.88 2.51 -12.67
CA ASP A 97 17.42 3.73 -12.03
C ASP A 97 16.45 4.42 -11.07
N VAL A 98 15.75 3.62 -10.27
CA VAL A 98 14.77 4.14 -9.29
C VAL A 98 15.46 4.94 -8.20
N ARG A 99 15.09 6.21 -8.06
CA ARG A 99 15.56 7.14 -7.04
C ARG A 99 14.40 7.61 -6.20
N LEU A 100 14.56 7.55 -4.89
CA LEU A 100 13.55 7.97 -3.91
C LEU A 100 13.98 9.25 -3.21
N SER A 101 13.01 10.12 -2.98
CA SER A 101 13.16 11.29 -2.12
C SER A 101 11.85 11.56 -1.37
N PRO A 102 11.84 12.41 -0.35
CA PRO A 102 10.58 12.83 0.30
C PRO A 102 9.57 13.46 -0.66
N ALA A 103 10.02 13.97 -1.81
CA ALA A 103 9.18 14.62 -2.82
C ALA A 103 8.58 13.64 -3.85
N GLY A 104 8.98 12.37 -3.83
CA GLY A 104 8.47 11.36 -4.75
C GLY A 104 9.50 10.36 -5.25
N THR A 105 9.15 9.66 -6.31
CA THR A 105 9.93 8.62 -6.96
C THR A 105 10.26 9.05 -8.39
N GLU A 106 11.52 8.95 -8.77
CA GLU A 106 12.02 9.15 -10.12
C GLU A 106 12.60 7.84 -10.66
N PHE A 107 12.37 7.53 -11.93
CA PHE A 107 12.87 6.30 -12.52
C PHE A 107 12.93 6.40 -14.05
N ARG A 108 13.77 5.56 -14.66
CA ARG A 108 13.77 5.35 -16.11
C ARG A 108 12.79 4.22 -16.46
N PHE A 109 11.90 4.52 -17.39
CA PHE A 109 10.88 3.61 -17.91
C PHE A 109 11.14 3.38 -19.39
N ARG A 110 11.10 2.13 -19.83
CA ARG A 110 11.25 1.76 -21.24
C ARG A 110 10.24 0.68 -21.60
N SER A 111 9.50 0.90 -22.68
CA SER A 111 8.60 -0.09 -23.26
C SER A 111 8.48 0.09 -24.78
N GLU A 112 7.92 -0.91 -25.47
CA GLU A 112 7.66 -0.81 -26.89
C GLU A 112 6.61 0.29 -27.20
N ALA A 113 5.57 0.39 -26.36
CA ALA A 113 4.46 1.33 -26.57
C ALA A 113 4.87 2.80 -26.38
N TRP A 114 5.76 3.09 -25.43
CA TRP A 114 6.08 4.46 -25.01
C TRP A 114 7.52 4.89 -25.31
N GLY A 115 8.38 3.96 -25.74
CA GLY A 115 9.82 4.20 -25.87
C GLY A 115 10.50 4.37 -24.50
N GLU A 116 11.60 5.12 -24.47
CA GLU A 116 12.34 5.42 -23.24
C GLU A 116 11.87 6.77 -22.67
N ARG A 117 11.60 6.80 -21.35
CA ARG A 117 11.06 7.95 -20.63
C ARG A 117 11.73 8.09 -19.26
N GLU A 118 12.07 9.31 -18.88
CA GLU A 118 12.32 9.66 -17.48
C GLU A 118 10.97 10.02 -16.85
N VAL A 119 10.62 9.31 -15.78
CA VAL A 119 9.31 9.44 -15.13
C VAL A 119 9.49 9.93 -13.70
N ARG A 120 8.63 10.85 -13.30
CA ARG A 120 8.54 11.34 -11.94
C ARG A 120 7.10 11.24 -11.43
N VAL A 121 6.93 10.66 -10.26
CA VAL A 121 5.65 10.57 -9.55
C VAL A 121 5.81 11.13 -8.13
N PRO A 122 4.85 11.88 -7.60
CA PRO A 122 4.92 12.43 -6.24
C PRO A 122 4.63 11.40 -5.14
N LEU A 123 4.42 10.13 -5.52
CA LEU A 123 4.26 9.01 -4.59
C LEU A 123 5.62 8.39 -4.29
N VAL A 124 5.93 8.21 -2.99
CA VAL A 124 7.25 7.76 -2.54
C VAL A 124 7.28 6.23 -2.38
N GLY A 125 8.27 5.59 -2.97
CA GLY A 125 8.54 4.15 -2.83
C GLY A 125 8.86 3.45 -4.16
N ALA A 126 9.77 2.48 -4.13
CA ALA A 126 10.16 1.73 -5.33
C ALA A 126 8.95 1.00 -5.98
N HIS A 127 8.01 0.54 -5.16
CA HIS A 127 6.76 -0.04 -5.65
C HIS A 127 5.89 0.96 -6.42
N GLN A 128 6.03 2.27 -6.19
CA GLN A 128 5.30 3.30 -6.92
C GLN A 128 5.84 3.49 -8.34
N ALA A 129 7.15 3.26 -8.55
CA ALA A 129 7.71 3.21 -9.91
C ALA A 129 7.07 2.06 -10.72
N ARG A 130 6.93 0.87 -10.13
CA ARG A 130 6.24 -0.26 -10.77
C ARG A 130 4.76 0.01 -10.99
N ASN A 131 4.07 0.61 -10.03
CA ASN A 131 2.66 0.99 -10.17
C ASN A 131 2.46 2.00 -11.31
N ALA A 132 3.33 3.00 -11.43
CA ALA A 132 3.27 3.98 -12.50
C ALA A 132 3.56 3.33 -13.87
N ALA A 133 4.57 2.46 -13.96
CA ALA A 133 4.87 1.71 -15.18
C ALA A 133 3.68 0.81 -15.59
N LEU A 134 3.08 0.10 -14.63
CA LEU A 134 1.89 -0.71 -14.87
C LEU A 134 0.71 0.13 -15.36
N ALA A 135 0.50 1.31 -14.78
CA ALA A 135 -0.54 2.24 -15.22
C ALA A 135 -0.27 2.76 -16.64
N ALA A 136 0.98 3.07 -17.00
CA ALA A 136 1.34 3.45 -18.37
C ALA A 136 1.05 2.32 -19.37
N GLU A 137 1.48 1.09 -19.07
CA GLU A 137 1.23 -0.07 -19.93
C GLU A 137 -0.25 -0.40 -20.03
N LEU A 138 -1.02 -0.26 -18.95
CA LEU A 138 -2.47 -0.40 -18.98
C LEU A 138 -3.10 0.59 -19.98
N LEU A 139 -2.67 1.85 -19.96
CA LEU A 139 -3.16 2.87 -20.90
C LEU A 139 -2.71 2.59 -22.34
N ALA A 140 -1.57 1.95 -22.56
CA ALA A 140 -1.12 1.52 -23.87
C ALA A 140 -2.03 0.45 -24.52
N LEU A 141 -2.70 -0.35 -23.67
CA LEU A 141 -3.64 -1.39 -24.11
C LEU A 141 -5.05 -0.85 -24.44
N PHE A 142 -5.31 0.43 -24.24
CA PHE A 142 -6.59 1.03 -24.62
C PHE A 142 -6.77 1.03 -26.13
N PRO A 143 -8.03 1.01 -26.66
CA PRO A 143 -8.33 1.28 -28.05
C PRO A 143 -7.65 2.58 -28.52
N ALA A 144 -7.19 2.60 -29.77
CA ALA A 144 -6.35 3.69 -30.28
C ALA A 144 -6.99 5.09 -30.12
N GLU A 145 -8.32 5.18 -30.26
CA GLU A 145 -9.10 6.40 -30.11
C GLU A 145 -9.21 6.90 -28.66
N LEU A 146 -8.96 6.05 -27.67
CA LEU A 146 -9.01 6.37 -26.23
C LEU A 146 -7.63 6.40 -25.59
N ARG A 147 -6.59 5.95 -26.31
CA ARG A 147 -5.23 5.94 -25.80
C ARG A 147 -4.71 7.37 -25.68
N PRO A 148 -4.28 7.80 -24.47
CA PRO A 148 -3.72 9.12 -24.30
C PRO A 148 -2.35 9.23 -24.97
N GLU A 149 -1.95 10.44 -25.32
CA GLU A 149 -0.55 10.72 -25.64
C GLU A 149 0.31 10.76 -24.38
N TRP A 150 1.63 10.50 -24.50
CA TRP A 150 2.54 10.44 -23.36
C TRP A 150 2.50 11.70 -22.49
N GLY A 151 2.44 12.89 -23.07
CA GLY A 151 2.35 14.14 -22.30
C GLY A 151 1.10 14.23 -21.40
N ALA A 152 0.01 13.54 -21.74
CA ALA A 152 -1.16 13.44 -20.85
C ALA A 152 -0.91 12.44 -19.70
N VAL A 153 -0.24 11.32 -19.98
CA VAL A 153 0.17 10.35 -18.96
C VAL A 153 1.12 11.00 -17.94
N GLU A 154 2.11 11.73 -18.41
CA GLU A 154 3.08 12.45 -17.59
C GLU A 154 2.40 13.50 -16.68
N ARG A 155 1.48 14.30 -17.21
CA ARG A 155 0.68 15.22 -16.39
C ARG A 155 -0.17 14.48 -15.35
N GLY A 156 -0.76 13.33 -15.71
CA GLY A 156 -1.50 12.48 -14.80
C GLY A 156 -0.63 11.97 -13.65
N PHE A 157 0.59 11.52 -13.95
CA PHE A 157 1.55 11.11 -12.94
C PHE A 157 1.93 12.26 -12.01
N ALA A 158 2.28 13.43 -12.54
CA ALA A 158 2.63 14.61 -11.74
C ALA A 158 1.47 15.09 -10.84
N ALA A 159 0.23 14.86 -11.26
CA ALA A 159 -0.97 15.22 -10.50
C ALA A 159 -1.41 14.14 -9.50
N ALA A 160 -0.80 12.95 -9.51
CA ALA A 160 -1.21 11.85 -8.64
C ALA A 160 -1.09 12.25 -7.17
N ARG A 161 -2.15 12.02 -6.42
CA ARG A 161 -2.18 12.24 -4.96
C ARG A 161 -2.91 11.05 -4.33
N TRP A 162 -2.27 10.46 -3.35
CA TRP A 162 -2.87 9.36 -2.60
C TRP A 162 -2.51 9.49 -1.13
N PRO A 163 -3.37 10.08 -0.32
CA PRO A 163 -3.09 10.27 1.10
C PRO A 163 -2.78 8.95 1.81
N GLY A 164 -1.88 8.99 2.78
CA GLY A 164 -1.50 7.81 3.55
C GLY A 164 -0.68 6.76 2.79
N ARG A 165 -0.02 7.10 1.68
CA ARG A 165 0.94 6.23 0.98
C ARG A 165 2.33 6.85 1.04
N PHE A 166 3.06 6.59 2.12
CA PHE A 166 4.32 7.25 2.45
C PHE A 166 4.23 8.77 2.23
N GLN A 167 3.10 9.34 2.67
CA GLN A 167 2.85 10.77 2.54
C GLN A 167 3.78 11.52 3.48
N VAL A 168 4.57 12.42 2.91
CA VAL A 168 5.54 13.24 3.67
C VAL A 168 5.03 14.66 3.75
N GLU A 169 4.89 15.17 4.98
CA GLU A 169 4.44 16.53 5.27
C GLU A 169 5.39 17.18 6.26
N GLU A 170 5.67 18.46 6.06
CA GLU A 170 6.41 19.24 7.02
C GLU A 170 5.48 20.19 7.77
N ILE A 171 5.32 19.95 9.08
CA ILE A 171 4.41 20.72 9.92
C ILE A 171 5.19 21.28 11.11
N ARG A 172 5.30 22.60 11.17
CA ARG A 172 6.00 23.32 12.24
C ARG A 172 7.44 22.85 12.48
N GLY A 173 8.14 22.51 11.40
CA GLY A 173 9.53 22.06 11.44
C GLY A 173 9.71 20.58 11.81
N THR A 174 8.65 19.80 11.92
CA THR A 174 8.67 18.36 12.13
C THR A 174 8.21 17.65 10.85
N THR A 175 8.95 16.65 10.41
CA THR A 175 8.59 15.83 9.27
C THR A 175 7.60 14.74 9.70
N TRP A 176 6.45 14.67 9.07
CA TRP A 176 5.45 13.65 9.28
C TRP A 176 5.42 12.70 8.10
N VAL A 177 5.53 11.42 8.38
CA VAL A 177 5.35 10.35 7.40
C VAL A 177 4.10 9.56 7.77
N LEU A 178 3.12 9.52 6.85
CA LEU A 178 1.85 8.84 7.07
C LEU A 178 1.74 7.69 6.06
N ASP A 179 1.61 6.46 6.56
CA ASP A 179 1.48 5.27 5.72
C ASP A 179 0.48 4.26 6.29
N VAL A 180 -0.47 3.83 5.47
CA VAL A 180 -1.54 2.90 5.87
C VAL A 180 -1.15 1.43 5.83
N ALA A 181 0.14 1.10 5.88
CA ALA A 181 0.60 -0.29 5.96
C ALA A 181 -0.08 -1.00 7.15
N HIS A 182 -0.78 -2.09 6.85
CA HIS A 182 -1.64 -2.80 7.81
C HIS A 182 -1.51 -4.33 7.72
N ASN A 183 -0.51 -4.81 6.99
CA ASN A 183 -0.14 -6.22 6.87
C ASN A 183 1.38 -6.35 6.70
N PRO A 184 1.97 -7.54 6.87
CA PRO A 184 3.41 -7.73 6.79
C PRO A 184 4.03 -7.28 5.45
N ALA A 185 3.36 -7.51 4.33
CA ALA A 185 3.85 -7.11 3.00
C ALA A 185 3.90 -5.57 2.85
N GLY A 186 2.85 -4.87 3.29
CA GLY A 186 2.81 -3.41 3.32
C GLY A 186 3.90 -2.83 4.22
N VAL A 187 4.11 -3.41 5.41
CA VAL A 187 5.19 -3.00 6.31
C VAL A 187 6.57 -3.27 5.72
N ALA A 188 6.77 -4.36 5.00
CA ALA A 188 8.03 -4.62 4.33
C ALA A 188 8.34 -3.54 3.26
N ALA A 189 7.34 -3.13 2.48
CA ALA A 189 7.48 -2.05 1.51
C ALA A 189 7.75 -0.69 2.18
N LEU A 190 7.04 -0.39 3.29
CA LEU A 190 7.27 0.80 4.11
C LEU A 190 8.69 0.82 4.67
N ALA A 191 9.15 -0.28 5.27
CA ALA A 191 10.47 -0.42 5.83
C ALA A 191 11.58 -0.22 4.77
N ALA A 192 11.43 -0.83 3.60
CA ALA A 192 12.37 -0.64 2.49
C ALA A 192 12.39 0.82 2.00
N THR A 193 11.23 1.50 2.01
CA THR A 193 11.16 2.91 1.64
C THR A 193 11.84 3.80 2.68
N LEU A 194 11.65 3.52 4.00
CA LEU A 194 12.34 4.22 5.09
C LEU A 194 13.88 4.08 4.99
N ASP A 195 14.37 2.91 4.55
CA ASP A 195 15.81 2.69 4.36
C ASP A 195 16.39 3.46 3.17
N ALA A 196 15.56 3.76 2.17
CA ALA A 196 15.99 4.38 0.92
C ALA A 196 15.78 5.90 0.87
N VAL A 197 15.02 6.46 1.81
CA VAL A 197 14.73 7.90 1.88
C VAL A 197 15.42 8.52 3.08
N GLU A 198 16.21 9.57 2.85
CA GLU A 198 16.81 10.32 3.94
C GLU A 198 15.74 11.15 4.66
N LEU A 199 15.54 10.85 5.94
CA LEU A 199 14.59 11.53 6.82
C LEU A 199 15.30 12.09 8.05
N PRO A 200 14.90 13.28 8.55
CA PRO A 200 15.45 13.84 9.77
C PRO A 200 15.31 12.92 10.98
N ARG A 201 16.32 12.86 11.82
CA ARG A 201 16.31 12.11 13.09
C ARG A 201 16.09 13.06 14.27
N PRO A 202 15.53 12.59 15.40
CA PRO A 202 15.10 11.23 15.66
C PRO A 202 13.83 10.84 14.90
N LEU A 203 13.67 9.53 14.61
CA LEU A 203 12.44 8.97 14.06
C LEU A 203 11.60 8.37 15.19
N VAL A 204 10.40 8.89 15.39
CA VAL A 204 9.44 8.39 16.38
C VAL A 204 8.30 7.66 15.66
N LEU A 205 8.12 6.37 15.97
CA LEU A 205 7.01 5.57 15.47
C LEU A 205 5.75 5.82 16.31
N VAL A 206 4.63 6.12 15.68
CA VAL A 206 3.28 6.06 16.28
C VAL A 206 2.51 4.96 15.56
N ALA A 207 2.25 3.87 16.26
CA ALA A 207 1.60 2.70 15.68
C ALA A 207 0.24 2.41 16.32
N GLY A 208 -0.77 2.22 15.46
CA GLY A 208 -2.09 1.74 15.83
C GLY A 208 -2.55 0.64 14.86
N VAL A 209 -2.61 -0.61 15.34
CA VAL A 209 -2.91 -1.78 14.54
C VAL A 209 -4.29 -2.32 14.89
N LEU A 210 -4.97 -3.03 14.01
CA LEU A 210 -6.21 -3.72 14.35
C LEU A 210 -5.90 -5.11 14.93
N SER A 211 -6.75 -5.61 15.84
CA SER A 211 -6.52 -6.86 16.59
C SER A 211 -6.45 -8.11 15.72
N ASP A 212 -7.07 -8.07 14.53
CA ASP A 212 -7.07 -9.16 13.54
C ASP A 212 -5.83 -9.18 12.64
N LYS A 213 -4.87 -8.26 12.87
CA LYS A 213 -3.63 -8.17 12.06
C LYS A 213 -2.43 -8.78 12.78
N GLU A 214 -1.48 -9.26 12.01
CA GLU A 214 -0.25 -9.89 12.50
C GLU A 214 0.77 -8.86 13.02
N TRP A 215 0.43 -8.14 14.09
CA TRP A 215 1.29 -7.10 14.66
C TRP A 215 2.70 -7.62 14.99
N SER A 216 2.84 -8.90 15.36
CA SER A 216 4.12 -9.55 15.69
C SER A 216 5.07 -9.65 14.48
N ALA A 217 4.53 -9.68 13.27
CA ALA A 217 5.32 -9.59 12.03
C ALA A 217 5.47 -8.14 11.54
N MET A 218 4.55 -7.23 11.93
CA MET A 218 4.53 -5.85 11.47
C MET A 218 5.43 -4.91 12.29
N LEU A 219 5.42 -5.02 13.63
CA LEU A 219 6.14 -4.07 14.49
C LEU A 219 7.66 -4.20 14.43
N PRO A 220 8.29 -5.39 14.47
CA PRO A 220 9.75 -5.50 14.54
C PRO A 220 10.50 -4.76 13.43
N PRO A 221 10.11 -4.83 12.14
CA PRO A 221 10.79 -4.08 11.08
C PRO A 221 10.72 -2.56 11.26
N LEU A 222 9.65 -2.04 11.85
CA LEU A 222 9.46 -0.61 12.10
C LEU A 222 10.24 -0.16 13.35
N LEU A 223 10.18 -0.95 14.42
CA LEU A 223 10.91 -0.68 15.67
C LEU A 223 12.43 -0.66 15.45
N ALA A 224 12.94 -1.53 14.56
CA ALA A 224 14.36 -1.56 14.21
C ALA A 224 14.86 -0.25 13.55
N ARG A 225 13.96 0.58 13.02
CA ARG A 225 14.27 1.84 12.32
C ARG A 225 13.95 3.08 13.16
N ALA A 226 13.22 2.92 14.25
CA ALA A 226 12.80 4.02 15.12
C ALA A 226 13.81 4.29 16.24
N ASP A 227 13.83 5.53 16.73
CA ASP A 227 14.57 5.93 17.94
C ASP A 227 13.69 5.86 19.20
N ALA A 228 12.37 5.91 19.01
CA ALA A 228 11.35 5.68 20.04
C ALA A 228 10.05 5.23 19.37
N ALA A 229 9.17 4.58 20.15
CA ALA A 229 7.87 4.17 19.68
C ALA A 229 6.75 4.50 20.67
N ILE A 230 5.58 4.82 20.13
CA ILE A 230 4.33 5.01 20.86
C ILE A 230 3.31 4.06 20.26
N LEU A 231 2.76 3.18 21.08
CA LEU A 231 1.64 2.31 20.72
C LEU A 231 0.34 2.98 21.19
N THR A 232 -0.62 3.09 20.29
CA THR A 232 -1.86 3.84 20.54
C THR A 232 -3.07 3.14 19.94
N VAL A 233 -4.27 3.68 20.15
CA VAL A 233 -5.52 3.15 19.60
C VAL A 233 -6.16 4.22 18.73
N ALA A 234 -6.41 3.91 17.47
CA ALA A 234 -7.14 4.80 16.57
C ALA A 234 -8.59 4.98 17.05
N PRO A 235 -9.08 6.22 17.23
CA PRO A 235 -10.45 6.48 17.69
C PRO A 235 -11.53 5.83 16.84
N THR A 236 -11.37 5.85 15.50
CA THR A 236 -12.34 5.28 14.56
C THR A 236 -12.20 3.77 14.37
N ALA A 237 -11.21 3.11 15.02
CA ALA A 237 -11.11 1.65 14.96
C ALA A 237 -12.36 1.00 15.55
N PRO A 238 -13.02 0.04 14.83
CA PRO A 238 -14.20 -0.65 15.36
C PRO A 238 -13.90 -1.31 16.69
N GLU A 239 -14.81 -1.20 17.68
CA GLU A 239 -14.59 -1.70 19.03
C GLU A 239 -14.15 -3.18 19.06
N GLY A 240 -14.79 -4.04 18.27
CA GLY A 240 -14.45 -5.47 18.17
C GLY A 240 -13.12 -5.77 17.46
N ARG A 241 -12.45 -4.75 16.92
CA ARG A 241 -11.16 -4.88 16.22
C ARG A 241 -10.08 -3.99 16.82
N ARG A 242 -10.32 -3.38 17.95
CA ARG A 242 -9.27 -2.65 18.69
C ARG A 242 -8.27 -3.62 19.26
N TRP A 243 -6.99 -3.34 19.04
CA TRP A 243 -5.92 -4.11 19.69
C TRP A 243 -5.70 -3.64 21.13
N ASP A 244 -4.97 -4.44 21.89
CA ASP A 244 -4.52 -4.08 23.24
C ASP A 244 -3.04 -3.68 23.18
N PRO A 245 -2.71 -2.38 23.13
CA PRO A 245 -1.33 -1.93 23.04
C PRO A 245 -0.51 -2.22 24.28
N GLU A 246 -1.13 -2.37 25.48
CA GLU A 246 -0.43 -2.76 26.71
C GLU A 246 0.02 -4.23 26.63
N ALA A 247 -0.88 -5.13 26.22
CA ALA A 247 -0.52 -6.53 26.02
C ALA A 247 0.55 -6.70 24.94
N VAL A 248 0.47 -5.93 23.86
CA VAL A 248 1.49 -5.93 22.80
C VAL A 248 2.83 -5.43 23.34
N ALA A 249 2.85 -4.30 24.05
CA ALA A 249 4.08 -3.78 24.64
C ALA A 249 4.74 -4.77 25.60
N ALA A 250 3.94 -5.48 26.41
CA ALA A 250 4.44 -6.52 27.32
C ALA A 250 5.01 -7.74 26.58
N ALA A 251 4.56 -8.01 25.37
CA ALA A 251 5.02 -9.12 24.53
C ALA A 251 6.23 -8.79 23.65
N LEU A 252 6.65 -7.51 23.59
CA LEU A 252 7.85 -7.13 22.84
C LEU A 252 9.12 -7.70 23.49
N PRO A 253 10.19 -7.94 22.70
CA PRO A 253 11.46 -8.43 23.24
C PRO A 253 12.02 -7.50 24.33
N SER A 254 12.47 -8.07 25.46
CA SER A 254 13.02 -7.34 26.60
C SER A 254 14.38 -6.66 26.30
N ASP A 255 15.05 -7.08 25.24
CA ASP A 255 16.32 -6.53 24.75
C ASP A 255 16.14 -5.44 23.69
N LEU A 256 14.91 -4.99 23.45
CA LEU A 256 14.62 -3.90 22.55
C LEU A 256 15.36 -2.62 22.97
N ARG A 257 16.14 -2.06 22.04
CA ARG A 257 17.09 -0.96 22.36
C ARG A 257 16.45 0.44 22.39
N ILE A 258 15.18 0.54 22.03
CA ILE A 258 14.46 1.82 21.97
C ILE A 258 13.37 1.89 23.03
N PRO A 259 13.04 3.08 23.57
CA PRO A 259 11.92 3.24 24.47
C PRO A 259 10.60 3.03 23.72
N VAL A 260 9.75 2.16 24.23
CA VAL A 260 8.37 1.97 23.80
C VAL A 260 7.44 2.49 24.89
N ARG A 261 6.47 3.29 24.53
CA ARG A 261 5.42 3.83 25.40
C ARG A 261 4.06 3.42 24.91
N VAL A 262 3.15 3.16 25.82
CA VAL A 262 1.74 2.99 25.51
C VAL A 262 1.01 4.27 25.90
N ILE A 263 0.34 4.87 24.93
CA ILE A 263 -0.49 6.07 25.11
C ILE A 263 -1.78 5.82 24.32
N PRO A 264 -2.82 5.25 24.95
CA PRO A 264 -4.08 4.90 24.27
C PRO A 264 -4.83 6.10 23.69
N ASP A 265 -4.75 7.25 24.34
CA ASP A 265 -5.32 8.49 23.82
C ASP A 265 -4.54 8.97 22.59
N PHE A 266 -5.22 9.05 21.47
CA PHE A 266 -4.60 9.25 20.17
C PHE A 266 -3.99 10.66 20.02
N GLU A 267 -4.70 11.70 20.47
CA GLU A 267 -4.20 13.07 20.41
C GLU A 267 -3.00 13.26 21.33
N ALA A 268 -3.05 12.68 22.53
CA ALA A 268 -1.91 12.69 23.46
C ALA A 268 -0.72 11.92 22.88
N ALA A 269 -0.94 10.83 22.15
CA ALA A 269 0.11 10.07 21.46
C ALA A 269 0.82 10.91 20.41
N LEU A 270 0.08 11.61 19.54
CA LEU A 270 0.63 12.51 18.52
C LEU A 270 1.38 13.69 19.16
N SER A 271 0.79 14.30 20.18
CA SER A 271 1.42 15.39 20.94
C SER A 271 2.73 14.93 21.58
N ARG A 272 2.75 13.72 22.17
CA ARG A 272 3.96 13.16 22.76
C ARG A 272 5.02 12.87 21.72
N ALA A 273 4.63 12.36 20.53
CA ALA A 273 5.55 12.11 19.43
C ALA A 273 6.25 13.41 19.00
N THR A 274 5.51 14.52 18.88
CA THR A 274 6.07 15.84 18.56
C THR A 274 7.12 16.27 19.60
N THR A 275 6.88 15.98 20.87
CA THR A 275 7.86 16.28 21.95
C THR A 275 9.12 15.42 21.85
N LEU A 276 9.01 14.17 21.36
CA LEU A 276 10.13 13.24 21.25
C LEU A 276 10.95 13.47 19.96
N ALA A 277 10.34 14.03 18.91
CA ALA A 277 11.01 14.30 17.63
C ALA A 277 10.93 15.80 17.25
N PRO A 278 11.45 16.73 18.09
CA PRO A 278 11.53 18.12 17.67
C PRO A 278 12.48 18.21 16.47
N TYR A 279 11.97 18.74 15.34
CA TYR A 279 12.70 18.79 14.05
C TYR A 279 13.12 17.42 13.47
N GLY A 280 12.62 16.33 14.03
CA GLY A 280 12.82 14.98 13.53
C GLY A 280 11.66 14.49 12.68
N THR A 281 11.52 13.16 12.60
CA THR A 281 10.46 12.49 11.84
C THR A 281 9.49 11.76 12.76
N ILE A 282 8.20 11.90 12.49
CA ILE A 282 7.14 11.11 13.13
C ILE A 282 6.50 10.23 12.07
N LEU A 283 6.63 8.92 12.21
CA LEU A 283 5.98 7.93 11.37
C LEU A 283 4.67 7.49 12.02
N VAL A 284 3.54 7.76 11.36
CA VAL A 284 2.21 7.30 11.78
C VAL A 284 1.76 6.16 10.86
N THR A 285 1.53 4.97 11.41
CA THR A 285 1.19 3.79 10.61
C THR A 285 0.47 2.69 11.40
N GLY A 286 0.18 1.57 10.73
CA GLY A 286 -0.40 0.35 11.29
C GLY A 286 -1.84 0.07 10.88
N SER A 287 -2.59 1.07 10.44
CA SER A 287 -3.93 0.88 9.86
C SER A 287 -4.41 2.12 9.10
N VAL A 288 -5.41 1.92 8.25
CA VAL A 288 -6.16 3.02 7.61
C VAL A 288 -6.80 3.94 8.65
N HIS A 289 -7.31 3.37 9.76
CA HIS A 289 -7.89 4.14 10.86
C HIS A 289 -6.87 5.06 11.52
N THR A 290 -5.69 4.55 11.84
CA THR A 290 -4.63 5.31 12.51
C THR A 290 -4.18 6.52 11.67
N VAL A 291 -3.99 6.32 10.38
CA VAL A 291 -3.62 7.41 9.48
C VAL A 291 -4.81 8.34 9.22
N GLY A 292 -6.00 7.78 9.01
CA GLY A 292 -7.23 8.57 8.79
C GLY A 292 -7.57 9.49 9.94
N ASP A 293 -7.36 9.05 11.19
CA ASP A 293 -7.57 9.87 12.38
C ASP A 293 -6.46 10.92 12.58
N ALA A 294 -5.24 10.65 12.13
CA ALA A 294 -4.13 11.60 12.23
C ALA A 294 -4.27 12.78 11.25
N LEU A 295 -4.74 12.54 10.04
CA LEU A 295 -4.81 13.55 8.98
C LEU A 295 -5.57 14.83 9.42
N PRO A 296 -6.82 14.77 9.94
CA PRO A 296 -7.55 15.97 10.36
C PRO A 296 -6.91 16.67 11.57
N ILE A 297 -6.31 15.92 12.50
CA ILE A 297 -5.59 16.50 13.65
C ILE A 297 -4.38 17.32 13.17
N LEU A 298 -3.73 16.86 12.09
CA LEU A 298 -2.61 17.56 11.47
C LEU A 298 -3.04 18.67 10.50
N GLY A 299 -4.34 18.88 10.31
CA GLY A 299 -4.88 19.88 9.36
C GLY A 299 -4.74 19.47 7.90
N LEU A 300 -4.61 18.17 7.63
CA LEU A 300 -4.48 17.60 6.29
C LEU A 300 -5.83 17.08 5.76
N ALA A 301 -5.93 16.93 4.43
CA ALA A 301 -7.12 16.35 3.81
C ALA A 301 -7.30 14.88 4.22
N SER A 302 -8.52 14.48 4.49
CA SER A 302 -8.88 13.09 4.84
C SER A 302 -8.57 12.11 3.71
N LEU A 303 -8.50 10.80 4.06
CA LEU A 303 -8.34 9.68 3.13
C LEU A 303 -9.54 9.52 2.20
#